data_ba77b01ab8065bc01e10e383919c5e9f
#
_entry.id   ba77b01ab8065bc01e10e383919c5e9f
#
_cell.length_a   1.000
_cell.length_b   1.000
_cell.length_c   1.000
_cell.angle_alpha   90.00
_cell.angle_beta   90.00
_cell.angle_gamma   90.00
#
_symmetry.space_group_name_H-M   'P 1'
#
loop_
_entity.id
_entity.type
_entity.pdbx_description
1 polymer ?
#
loop_
_entity_poly.entity_id
_entity_poly.type
_entity_poly.pdbx_seq_one_letter_code
_entity_poly.pdbx_strand_id
1 'polypeptide(L)'
;MRIGDLEIIQILDGEWTTPAAPGLPDLDPEAAAVHSNYILPDGKMSAQLGAFLVRTGNQVVLLDAGLGPSAQGCGHGDCGHPEHQMKPQMVEAEVEEFFRSKGAPEAQVEWFTNMLRVQKLEHGWLEDSLTKAGVRPDEITDVVLSHLHPDHMGWVSRDGASFFPNAKLWAHQADADFFLSDTAPDETTFKLMLGVDSTKSRMKPVHNQIELWDRDCTVAPGIDLRHMPGHTPGSSIAIVSSREERAMMLGDVIHCPLELVDSEFAIMSDIDPAMAKRSKDILRQEIEGTNIHVSSSHFPGLEFGRLLKGEGKRYWAWS
;
A
#
# COMPACT_ATOMS: atom_id res chain seq x y z
N MET A 1 -11.74 -13.84 1.90
CA MET A 1 -11.46 -14.88 0.87
C MET A 1 -10.97 -16.15 1.55
N ARG A 2 -11.28 -17.33 1.02
CA ARG A 2 -10.80 -18.60 1.56
C ARG A 2 -9.80 -19.24 0.60
N ILE A 3 -8.68 -19.72 1.13
CA ILE A 3 -7.59 -20.40 0.42
C ILE A 3 -7.30 -21.71 1.16
N GLY A 4 -7.84 -22.81 0.63
CA GLY A 4 -7.82 -24.11 1.30
C GLY A 4 -8.40 -24.05 2.71
N ASP A 5 -7.56 -24.24 3.73
CA ASP A 5 -7.93 -24.17 5.15
C ASP A 5 -7.75 -22.77 5.77
N LEU A 6 -7.13 -21.84 5.05
CA LEU A 6 -6.86 -20.48 5.52
C LEU A 6 -7.95 -19.51 5.07
N GLU A 7 -8.18 -18.49 5.90
CA GLU A 7 -9.07 -17.37 5.60
C GLU A 7 -8.27 -16.08 5.57
N ILE A 8 -8.46 -15.29 4.50
CA ILE A 8 -7.90 -13.96 4.35
C ILE A 8 -9.06 -12.96 4.52
N ILE A 9 -8.92 -12.07 5.48
CA ILE A 9 -9.91 -11.03 5.79
C ILE A 9 -9.34 -9.68 5.38
N GLN A 10 -10.10 -8.89 4.62
CA GLN A 10 -9.76 -7.53 4.24
C GLN A 10 -9.95 -6.60 5.46
N ILE A 11 -8.94 -5.79 5.76
CA ILE A 11 -8.91 -4.82 6.86
C ILE A 11 -8.74 -3.43 6.26
N LEU A 12 -9.82 -2.73 6.07
CA LEU A 12 -9.82 -1.38 5.52
C LEU A 12 -9.32 -0.37 6.56
N ASP A 13 -8.40 0.49 6.14
CA ASP A 13 -7.96 1.66 6.91
C ASP A 13 -8.49 2.97 6.35
N GLY A 14 -8.76 3.03 5.05
CA GLY A 14 -9.25 4.26 4.45
C GLY A 14 -9.51 4.17 2.95
N GLU A 15 -9.82 5.33 2.41
CA GLU A 15 -10.07 5.53 0.97
C GLU A 15 -9.40 6.82 0.52
N TRP A 16 -8.75 6.76 -0.65
CA TRP A 16 -8.05 7.87 -1.24
C TRP A 16 -8.52 8.09 -2.68
N THR A 17 -9.15 9.25 -2.95
CA THR A 17 -9.51 9.68 -4.30
C THR A 17 -8.51 10.72 -4.78
N THR A 18 -7.90 10.50 -5.94
CA THR A 18 -6.91 11.38 -6.58
C THR A 18 -7.33 11.75 -7.99
N PRO A 19 -6.77 12.83 -8.59
CA PRO A 19 -6.89 13.02 -10.03
C PRO A 19 -6.30 11.81 -10.77
N ALA A 20 -6.77 11.58 -12.00
CA ALA A 20 -6.17 10.55 -12.86
C ALA A 20 -4.65 10.73 -12.94
N ALA A 21 -3.91 9.64 -12.83
CA ALA A 21 -2.46 9.67 -12.96
C ALA A 21 -2.07 10.18 -14.37
N PRO A 22 -1.01 11.00 -14.49
CA PRO A 22 -0.44 11.32 -15.79
C PRO A 22 -0.06 10.04 -16.53
N GLY A 23 -0.50 9.90 -17.75
CA GLY A 23 -0.27 8.68 -18.53
C GLY A 23 -1.35 7.61 -18.38
N LEU A 24 -2.44 7.90 -17.63
CA LEU A 24 -3.61 7.05 -17.72
C LEU A 24 -4.02 6.98 -19.20
N PRO A 25 -4.03 5.78 -19.83
CA PRO A 25 -4.36 5.67 -21.24
C PRO A 25 -5.76 6.22 -21.48
N ASP A 26 -5.99 6.81 -22.66
CA ASP A 26 -7.34 7.08 -23.17
C ASP A 26 -8.03 5.72 -23.34
N LEU A 27 -8.63 5.24 -22.25
CA LEU A 27 -9.36 3.99 -22.25
C LEU A 27 -10.63 4.20 -23.11
N ASP A 28 -10.84 3.30 -24.05
CA ASP A 28 -12.13 3.25 -24.70
C ASP A 28 -13.25 2.93 -23.68
N PRO A 29 -14.53 3.21 -24.01
CA PRO A 29 -15.61 3.03 -23.03
C PRO A 29 -15.75 1.60 -22.50
N GLU A 30 -15.36 0.58 -23.24
CA GLU A 30 -15.43 -0.81 -22.82
C GLU A 30 -14.30 -1.11 -21.80
N ALA A 31 -13.07 -0.68 -22.09
CA ALA A 31 -11.96 -0.78 -21.18
C ALA A 31 -12.20 0.06 -19.89
N ALA A 32 -12.72 1.27 -20.01
CA ALA A 32 -13.10 2.10 -18.86
C ALA A 32 -14.16 1.43 -17.98
N ALA A 33 -15.13 0.73 -18.57
CA ALA A 33 -16.16 0.02 -17.81
C ALA A 33 -15.59 -1.12 -16.96
N VAL A 34 -14.59 -1.85 -17.47
CA VAL A 34 -13.90 -2.91 -16.72
C VAL A 34 -13.16 -2.34 -15.50
N HIS A 35 -12.71 -1.10 -15.62
CA HIS A 35 -11.92 -0.42 -14.58
C HIS A 35 -12.74 0.59 -13.76
N SER A 36 -14.08 0.58 -13.88
CA SER A 36 -14.97 1.55 -13.20
C SER A 36 -14.94 1.52 -11.66
N ASN A 37 -14.41 0.44 -11.07
CA ASN A 37 -14.28 0.35 -9.63
C ASN A 37 -13.18 1.26 -9.05
N TYR A 38 -12.19 1.66 -9.87
CA TYR A 38 -11.12 2.55 -9.43
C TYR A 38 -10.92 3.77 -10.34
N ILE A 39 -11.47 3.77 -11.56
CA ILE A 39 -11.58 4.95 -12.42
C ILE A 39 -13.03 5.45 -12.34
N LEU A 40 -13.21 6.58 -11.65
CA LEU A 40 -14.52 7.18 -11.45
C LEU A 40 -15.03 7.85 -12.75
N PRO A 41 -16.35 8.08 -12.89
CA PRO A 41 -16.92 8.71 -14.09
C PRO A 41 -16.36 10.10 -14.40
N ASP A 42 -15.82 10.81 -13.41
CA ASP A 42 -15.19 12.12 -13.59
C ASP A 42 -13.67 12.02 -13.91
N GLY A 43 -13.18 10.80 -14.17
CA GLY A 43 -11.79 10.52 -14.51
C GLY A 43 -10.83 10.45 -13.32
N LYS A 44 -11.32 10.62 -12.08
CA LYS A 44 -10.49 10.44 -10.90
C LYS A 44 -10.23 8.96 -10.63
N MET A 45 -9.17 8.70 -9.86
CA MET A 45 -8.86 7.36 -9.37
C MET A 45 -9.29 7.23 -7.91
N SER A 46 -9.87 6.09 -7.56
CA SER A 46 -10.14 5.69 -6.18
C SER A 46 -9.25 4.52 -5.82
N ALA A 47 -8.49 4.68 -4.74
CA ALA A 47 -7.66 3.64 -4.14
C ALA A 47 -8.10 3.40 -2.70
N GLN A 48 -8.06 2.16 -2.27
CA GLN A 48 -8.24 1.85 -0.85
C GLN A 48 -6.91 2.00 -0.12
N LEU A 49 -6.97 2.13 1.19
CA LEU A 49 -5.83 1.98 2.10
C LEU A 49 -6.18 0.84 3.04
N GLY A 50 -5.36 -0.18 3.09
CA GLY A 50 -5.73 -1.31 3.92
C GLY A 50 -4.68 -2.40 4.07
N ALA A 51 -5.12 -3.47 4.68
CA ALA A 51 -4.31 -4.60 5.11
C ALA A 51 -5.08 -5.91 4.93
N PHE A 52 -4.39 -7.03 5.08
CA PHE A 52 -5.02 -8.34 5.04
C PHE A 52 -4.69 -9.13 6.31
N LEU A 53 -5.71 -9.67 6.96
CA LEU A 53 -5.55 -10.50 8.15
C LEU A 53 -5.63 -11.97 7.78
N VAL A 54 -4.66 -12.77 8.23
CA VAL A 54 -4.64 -14.22 8.04
C VAL A 54 -4.44 -14.91 9.38
N ARG A 55 -5.29 -15.90 9.68
CA ARG A 55 -5.09 -16.79 10.83
C ARG A 55 -4.55 -18.12 10.36
N THR A 56 -3.41 -18.53 10.93
CA THR A 56 -2.77 -19.81 10.60
C THR A 56 -2.12 -20.43 11.82
N GLY A 57 -2.47 -21.68 12.13
CA GLY A 57 -2.01 -22.34 13.36
C GLY A 57 -2.43 -21.54 14.60
N ASN A 58 -1.44 -21.07 15.36
CA ASN A 58 -1.61 -20.21 16.52
C ASN A 58 -1.16 -18.75 16.27
N GLN A 59 -0.91 -18.40 15.00
CA GLN A 59 -0.48 -17.05 14.60
C GLN A 59 -1.64 -16.27 13.98
N VAL A 60 -1.64 -14.97 14.23
CA VAL A 60 -2.53 -13.97 13.63
C VAL A 60 -1.65 -12.97 12.93
N VAL A 61 -1.60 -13.07 11.61
CA VAL A 61 -0.69 -12.31 10.75
C VAL A 61 -1.46 -11.19 10.07
N LEU A 62 -0.98 -9.96 10.22
CA LEU A 62 -1.47 -8.79 9.49
C LEU A 62 -0.47 -8.44 8.38
N LEU A 63 -0.93 -8.35 7.15
CA LEU A 63 -0.13 -7.99 5.98
C LEU A 63 -0.44 -6.54 5.62
N ASP A 64 0.53 -5.65 5.79
CA ASP A 64 0.45 -4.20 5.86
C ASP A 64 -0.33 -3.67 7.08
N ALA A 65 -0.23 -2.37 7.33
CA ALA A 65 -0.81 -1.70 8.49
C ALA A 65 -1.32 -0.28 8.18
N GLY A 66 -1.87 -0.06 6.99
CA GLY A 66 -2.54 1.17 6.58
C GLY A 66 -1.75 2.46 6.80
N LEU A 67 -2.43 3.60 6.64
CA LEU A 67 -1.84 4.96 6.75
C LEU A 67 -1.73 5.43 8.22
N GLY A 68 -2.52 4.85 9.11
CA GLY A 68 -2.53 5.21 10.51
C GLY A 68 -3.73 6.06 10.93
N PRO A 69 -3.81 6.41 12.22
CA PRO A 69 -4.92 7.18 12.75
C PRO A 69 -4.99 8.56 12.08
N SER A 70 -6.20 8.98 11.70
CA SER A 70 -6.41 10.34 11.20
C SER A 70 -6.27 11.36 12.32
N ALA A 71 -5.78 12.56 11.98
CA ALA A 71 -5.75 13.68 12.93
C ALA A 71 -7.14 14.03 13.47
N GLN A 72 -8.20 13.76 12.71
CA GLN A 72 -9.59 13.95 13.13
C GLN A 72 -10.07 12.85 14.09
N GLY A 73 -9.42 11.68 14.10
CA GLY A 73 -9.73 10.54 14.97
C GLY A 73 -9.02 10.53 16.32
N CYS A 74 -8.10 11.48 16.58
CA CYS A 74 -7.41 11.54 17.86
C CYS A 74 -8.31 11.98 19.04
N GLY A 75 -9.60 12.25 18.80
CA GLY A 75 -10.57 12.62 19.84
C GLY A 75 -10.27 13.92 20.59
N HIS A 76 -9.20 14.59 20.24
CA HIS A 76 -8.74 15.83 20.83
C HIS A 76 -9.04 16.96 19.85
N GLY A 77 -10.13 17.66 20.08
CA GLY A 77 -10.55 18.82 19.28
C GLY A 77 -9.61 20.01 19.42
N ASP A 78 -8.42 19.86 19.23
CA ASP A 78 -7.25 20.73 19.07
C ASP A 78 -6.04 19.92 19.54
N CYS A 79 -5.52 19.07 18.66
CA CYS A 79 -4.43 18.15 19.04
C CYS A 79 -3.09 18.88 19.26
N GLY A 80 -3.05 20.21 19.08
CA GLY A 80 -1.87 21.04 19.34
C GLY A 80 -0.67 20.76 18.41
N HIS A 81 -0.83 19.90 17.41
CA HIS A 81 0.19 19.62 16.42
C HIS A 81 0.18 20.70 15.34
N PRO A 82 1.27 21.51 15.20
CA PRO A 82 1.32 22.61 14.23
C PRO A 82 1.05 22.19 12.79
N GLU A 83 1.43 20.97 12.42
CA GLU A 83 1.23 20.38 11.10
C GLU A 83 -0.24 20.17 10.74
N HIS A 84 -1.11 19.95 11.72
CA HIS A 84 -2.55 19.81 11.51
C HIS A 84 -3.29 21.15 11.35
N GLN A 85 -2.57 22.25 11.53
CA GLN A 85 -3.09 23.62 11.40
C GLN A 85 -2.67 24.30 10.10
N MET A 86 -1.90 23.63 9.23
CA MET A 86 -1.46 24.20 7.97
C MET A 86 -2.64 24.44 7.04
N LYS A 87 -2.73 25.68 6.53
CA LYS A 87 -3.75 26.02 5.53
C LYS A 87 -3.41 25.32 4.20
N PRO A 88 -4.39 24.79 3.46
CA PRO A 88 -4.15 24.11 2.18
C PRO A 88 -3.23 24.88 1.21
N GLN A 89 -3.39 26.21 1.14
CA GLN A 89 -2.58 27.05 0.24
C GLN A 89 -1.09 27.14 0.64
N MET A 90 -0.77 26.99 1.92
CA MET A 90 0.63 26.94 2.36
C MET A 90 1.27 25.59 1.95
N VAL A 91 0.50 24.51 2.09
CA VAL A 91 0.95 23.18 1.68
C VAL A 91 1.20 23.13 0.17
N GLU A 92 0.31 23.71 -0.65
CA GLU A 92 0.49 23.81 -2.10
C GLU A 92 1.82 24.49 -2.48
N ALA A 93 2.09 25.67 -1.90
CA ALA A 93 3.30 26.43 -2.20
C ALA A 93 4.58 25.67 -1.79
N GLU A 94 4.57 25.00 -0.65
CA GLU A 94 5.70 24.20 -0.19
C GLU A 94 5.93 22.96 -1.08
N VAL A 95 4.88 22.30 -1.53
CA VAL A 95 4.97 21.17 -2.45
C VAL A 95 5.49 21.62 -3.82
N GLU A 96 5.01 22.74 -4.35
CA GLU A 96 5.53 23.31 -5.61
C GLU A 96 7.03 23.62 -5.49
N GLU A 97 7.43 24.32 -4.43
CA GLU A 97 8.83 24.66 -4.20
C GLU A 97 9.70 23.39 -4.05
N PHE A 98 9.20 22.40 -3.29
CA PHE A 98 9.90 21.12 -3.12
C PHE A 98 10.16 20.45 -4.47
N PHE A 99 9.13 20.22 -5.30
CA PHE A 99 9.30 19.54 -6.58
C PHE A 99 10.16 20.34 -7.56
N ARG A 100 10.00 21.68 -7.63
CA ARG A 100 10.85 22.53 -8.47
C ARG A 100 12.30 22.50 -8.01
N SER A 101 12.58 22.50 -6.71
CA SER A 101 13.94 22.39 -6.17
C SER A 101 14.61 21.06 -6.50
N LYS A 102 13.84 20.00 -6.72
CA LYS A 102 14.32 18.69 -7.16
C LYS A 102 14.43 18.57 -8.68
N GLY A 103 14.11 19.61 -9.42
CA GLY A 103 14.16 19.62 -10.89
C GLY A 103 13.02 18.83 -11.56
N ALA A 104 11.91 18.65 -10.88
CA ALA A 104 10.76 17.96 -11.45
C ALA A 104 10.20 18.72 -12.68
N PRO A 105 9.73 18.01 -13.72
CA PRO A 105 9.04 18.62 -14.85
C PRO A 105 7.80 19.39 -14.37
N GLU A 106 7.49 20.54 -14.99
CA GLU A 106 6.36 21.38 -14.58
C GLU A 106 5.02 20.62 -14.59
N ALA A 107 4.82 19.74 -15.57
CA ALA A 107 3.62 18.86 -15.59
C ALA A 107 3.47 17.98 -14.35
N GLN A 108 4.59 17.53 -13.76
CA GLN A 108 4.59 16.77 -12.52
C GLN A 108 4.26 17.69 -11.32
N VAL A 109 4.83 18.89 -11.29
CA VAL A 109 4.52 19.89 -10.25
C VAL A 109 3.03 20.24 -10.29
N GLU A 110 2.49 20.54 -11.46
CA GLU A 110 1.07 20.84 -11.65
C GLU A 110 0.17 19.67 -11.22
N TRP A 111 0.55 18.44 -11.54
CA TRP A 111 -0.22 17.27 -11.13
C TRP A 111 -0.29 17.12 -9.61
N PHE A 112 0.84 17.22 -8.92
CA PHE A 112 0.88 17.12 -7.46
C PHE A 112 0.11 18.27 -6.79
N THR A 113 0.25 19.49 -7.29
CA THR A 113 -0.51 20.65 -6.79
C THR A 113 -2.02 20.46 -7.00
N ASN A 114 -2.42 19.97 -8.19
CA ASN A 114 -3.82 19.66 -8.46
C ASN A 114 -4.33 18.52 -7.56
N MET A 115 -3.51 17.50 -7.32
CA MET A 115 -3.85 16.40 -6.42
C MET A 115 -4.20 16.91 -5.02
N LEU A 116 -3.39 17.81 -4.45
CA LEU A 116 -3.66 18.42 -3.14
C LEU A 116 -5.01 19.18 -3.08
N ARG A 117 -5.42 19.78 -4.19
CA ARG A 117 -6.68 20.55 -4.26
C ARG A 117 -7.91 19.67 -4.36
N VAL A 118 -7.80 18.52 -5.00
CA VAL A 118 -8.97 17.70 -5.38
C VAL A 118 -9.00 16.33 -4.72
N GLN A 119 -7.91 15.93 -4.07
CA GLN A 119 -7.87 14.65 -3.37
C GLN A 119 -8.90 14.64 -2.23
N LYS A 120 -9.45 13.46 -2.02
CA LYS A 120 -10.24 13.15 -0.83
C LYS A 120 -9.58 11.96 -0.16
N LEU A 121 -9.06 12.17 1.05
CA LEU A 121 -8.39 11.16 1.83
C LEU A 121 -9.15 10.99 3.16
N GLU A 122 -9.71 9.81 3.36
CA GLU A 122 -10.33 9.40 4.62
C GLU A 122 -9.59 8.15 5.11
N HIS A 123 -9.12 8.15 6.36
CA HIS A 123 -8.36 7.03 6.92
C HIS A 123 -8.51 6.96 8.43
N GLY A 124 -7.89 5.96 9.05
CA GLY A 124 -7.96 5.74 10.49
C GLY A 124 -8.98 4.68 10.87
N TRP A 125 -9.43 3.83 9.92
CA TRP A 125 -10.48 2.84 10.13
C TRP A 125 -9.96 1.45 10.53
N LEU A 126 -8.64 1.24 10.54
CA LEU A 126 -8.03 -0.09 10.75
C LEU A 126 -8.42 -0.69 12.10
N GLU A 127 -8.42 0.09 13.18
CA GLU A 127 -8.80 -0.39 14.53
C GLU A 127 -10.26 -0.89 14.57
N ASP A 128 -11.18 -0.14 13.94
CA ASP A 128 -12.59 -0.54 13.81
C ASP A 128 -12.75 -1.77 12.91
N SER A 129 -11.96 -1.87 11.85
CA SER A 129 -11.96 -3.00 10.91
C SER A 129 -11.44 -4.27 11.57
N LEU A 130 -10.38 -4.18 12.37
CA LEU A 130 -9.90 -5.28 13.21
C LEU A 130 -10.97 -5.73 14.22
N THR A 131 -11.64 -4.77 14.88
CA THR A 131 -12.73 -5.06 15.81
C THR A 131 -13.88 -5.81 15.12
N LYS A 132 -14.28 -5.40 13.92
CA LYS A 132 -15.29 -6.10 13.10
C LYS A 132 -14.83 -7.50 12.69
N ALA A 133 -13.54 -7.70 12.46
CA ALA A 133 -12.94 -9.01 12.20
C ALA A 133 -12.78 -9.88 13.45
N GLY A 134 -13.15 -9.36 14.64
CA GLY A 134 -13.07 -10.06 15.91
C GLY A 134 -11.63 -10.27 16.38
N VAL A 135 -10.75 -9.29 16.14
CA VAL A 135 -9.33 -9.31 16.54
C VAL A 135 -8.97 -8.00 17.20
N ARG A 136 -8.29 -8.08 18.34
CA ARG A 136 -7.69 -6.93 19.00
C ARG A 136 -6.23 -6.76 18.55
N PRO A 137 -5.68 -5.53 18.58
CA PRO A 137 -4.28 -5.29 18.24
C PRO A 137 -3.27 -6.14 19.03
N ASP A 138 -3.55 -6.45 20.30
CA ASP A 138 -2.70 -7.27 21.17
C ASP A 138 -2.75 -8.78 20.85
N GLU A 139 -3.67 -9.22 19.99
CA GLU A 139 -3.76 -10.60 19.49
C GLU A 139 -2.98 -10.82 18.19
N ILE A 140 -2.55 -9.74 17.51
CA ILE A 140 -1.68 -9.84 16.34
C ILE A 140 -0.30 -10.33 16.77
N THR A 141 0.18 -11.42 16.17
CA THR A 141 1.48 -12.02 16.47
C THR A 141 2.58 -11.57 15.51
N ASP A 142 2.20 -11.22 14.29
CA ASP A 142 3.11 -10.82 13.22
C ASP A 142 2.45 -9.73 12.37
N VAL A 143 3.18 -8.65 12.09
CA VAL A 143 2.83 -7.65 11.08
C VAL A 143 3.89 -7.72 10.00
N VAL A 144 3.49 -7.99 8.78
CA VAL A 144 4.37 -8.03 7.62
C VAL A 144 4.19 -6.75 6.84
N LEU A 145 5.24 -5.99 6.67
CA LEU A 145 5.24 -4.76 5.89
C LEU A 145 5.73 -5.09 4.47
N SER A 146 4.87 -4.91 3.48
CA SER A 146 5.23 -5.13 2.07
C SER A 146 6.37 -4.21 1.65
N HIS A 147 6.39 -3.00 2.21
CA HIS A 147 7.46 -2.01 2.12
C HIS A 147 7.25 -0.92 3.19
N LEU A 148 8.16 0.08 3.27
CA LEU A 148 8.15 1.06 4.35
C LEU A 148 7.60 2.44 3.95
N HIS A 149 6.66 2.54 2.99
CA HIS A 149 5.89 3.78 2.81
C HIS A 149 4.86 3.98 3.93
N PRO A 150 4.52 5.24 4.25
CA PRO A 150 3.66 5.56 5.40
C PRO A 150 2.28 4.91 5.38
N ASP A 151 1.71 4.66 4.22
CA ASP A 151 0.38 4.09 4.03
C ASP A 151 0.33 2.55 4.12
N HIS A 152 1.49 1.91 4.33
CA HIS A 152 1.61 0.47 4.60
C HIS A 152 2.06 0.18 6.03
N MET A 153 2.57 1.18 6.76
CA MET A 153 3.11 1.00 8.10
C MET A 153 2.56 1.99 9.13
N GLY A 154 1.53 2.74 8.77
CA GLY A 154 1.04 3.87 9.58
C GLY A 154 0.56 3.49 10.98
N TRP A 155 0.00 2.29 11.17
CA TRP A 155 -0.47 1.81 12.47
C TRP A 155 0.55 1.03 13.28
N VAL A 156 1.82 0.89 12.86
CA VAL A 156 2.83 0.18 13.67
C VAL A 156 3.03 0.85 15.03
N SER A 157 2.87 2.19 15.08
CA SER A 157 2.91 2.92 16.35
C SER A 157 1.85 4.03 16.41
N ARG A 158 1.35 4.30 17.62
CA ARG A 158 0.42 5.37 17.94
C ARG A 158 0.82 6.00 19.26
N ASP A 159 0.84 7.34 19.34
CA ASP A 159 1.17 8.10 20.56
C ASP A 159 2.53 7.71 21.18
N GLY A 160 3.52 7.40 20.35
CA GLY A 160 4.86 7.03 20.79
C GLY A 160 5.00 5.61 21.35
N ALA A 161 3.99 4.76 21.19
CA ALA A 161 3.99 3.37 21.63
C ALA A 161 3.61 2.41 20.47
N SER A 162 3.98 1.13 20.61
CA SER A 162 3.54 0.12 19.66
C SER A 162 2.02 -0.04 19.70
N PHE A 163 1.38 -0.03 18.52
CA PHE A 163 -0.03 -0.35 18.39
C PHE A 163 -0.29 -1.87 18.43
N PHE A 164 0.70 -2.68 18.01
CA PHE A 164 0.66 -4.14 18.06
C PHE A 164 1.70 -4.67 19.05
N PRO A 165 1.43 -4.59 20.37
CA PRO A 165 2.46 -4.76 21.41
C PRO A 165 3.09 -6.14 21.46
N ASN A 166 2.42 -7.17 20.94
CA ASN A 166 2.88 -8.55 20.94
C ASN A 166 3.40 -9.03 19.59
N ALA A 167 3.35 -8.19 18.55
CA ALA A 167 3.72 -8.59 17.20
C ALA A 167 5.22 -8.45 16.93
N LYS A 168 5.74 -9.35 16.08
CA LYS A 168 6.96 -9.10 15.31
C LYS A 168 6.60 -8.26 14.10
N LEU A 169 7.45 -7.31 13.74
CA LEU A 169 7.29 -6.45 12.56
C LEU A 169 8.29 -6.88 11.49
N TRP A 170 7.83 -7.59 10.49
CA TRP A 170 8.67 -8.09 9.39
C TRP A 170 8.85 -7.02 8.35
N ALA A 171 10.11 -6.64 8.07
CA ALA A 171 10.46 -5.69 7.03
C ALA A 171 11.67 -6.19 6.24
N HIS A 172 11.73 -5.87 4.94
CA HIS A 172 12.89 -6.24 4.13
C HIS A 172 14.09 -5.36 4.48
N GLN A 173 15.28 -5.98 4.59
CA GLN A 173 16.53 -5.31 4.95
C GLN A 173 16.82 -4.10 4.04
N ALA A 174 16.59 -4.23 2.72
CA ALA A 174 16.86 -3.14 1.79
C ALA A 174 16.01 -1.89 2.05
N ASP A 175 14.77 -2.03 2.52
CA ASP A 175 13.93 -0.90 2.92
C ASP A 175 14.37 -0.31 4.26
N ALA A 176 14.77 -1.15 5.21
CA ALA A 176 15.33 -0.66 6.46
C ALA A 176 16.62 0.17 6.21
N ASP A 177 17.51 -0.32 5.34
CA ASP A 177 18.72 0.40 4.95
C ASP A 177 18.40 1.72 4.22
N PHE A 178 17.34 1.76 3.44
CA PHE A 178 16.94 2.93 2.66
C PHE A 178 16.20 3.98 3.52
N PHE A 179 15.17 3.59 4.27
CA PHE A 179 14.29 4.52 4.98
C PHE A 179 14.71 4.82 6.43
N LEU A 180 15.45 3.91 7.10
CA LEU A 180 15.78 4.07 8.52
C LEU A 180 17.23 4.52 8.76
N SER A 181 18.05 4.58 7.72
CA SER A 181 19.44 5.04 7.80
C SER A 181 19.55 6.55 8.04
N ASP A 182 20.75 7.02 8.33
CA ASP A 182 21.03 8.47 8.47
C ASP A 182 21.00 9.21 7.14
N THR A 183 21.07 8.48 6.02
CA THR A 183 20.95 8.99 4.65
C THR A 183 19.59 8.71 4.03
N ALA A 184 18.59 8.44 4.86
CA ALA A 184 17.20 8.19 4.42
C ALA A 184 16.69 9.32 3.50
N PRO A 185 15.80 9.01 2.54
CA PRO A 185 15.22 10.02 1.67
C PRO A 185 14.45 11.08 2.47
N ASP A 186 14.33 12.26 1.87
CA ASP A 186 13.49 13.31 2.41
C ASP A 186 12.00 12.97 2.18
N GLU A 187 11.29 12.67 3.26
CA GLU A 187 9.86 12.31 3.24
C GLU A 187 8.93 13.52 3.42
N THR A 188 9.45 14.75 3.28
CA THR A 188 8.65 15.98 3.43
C THR A 188 7.41 15.97 2.53
N THR A 189 7.51 15.41 1.33
CA THR A 189 6.37 15.28 0.40
C THR A 189 5.25 14.44 1.00
N PHE A 190 5.53 13.28 1.55
CA PHE A 190 4.51 12.43 2.20
C PHE A 190 3.88 13.15 3.38
N LYS A 191 4.68 13.82 4.20
CA LYS A 191 4.18 14.62 5.32
C LYS A 191 3.24 15.72 4.86
N LEU A 192 3.63 16.47 3.83
CA LEU A 192 2.81 17.57 3.29
C LEU A 192 1.55 17.07 2.60
N MET A 193 1.63 15.96 1.84
CA MET A 193 0.52 15.43 1.05
C MET A 193 -0.49 14.62 1.87
N LEU A 194 -0.01 13.82 2.81
CA LEU A 194 -0.82 12.86 3.57
C LEU A 194 -1.01 13.27 5.03
N GLY A 195 -0.29 14.29 5.53
CA GLY A 195 -0.37 14.73 6.92
C GLY A 195 0.17 13.69 7.91
N VAL A 196 1.14 12.87 7.49
CA VAL A 196 1.66 11.76 8.29
C VAL A 196 3.10 11.98 8.75
N ASP A 197 3.49 11.31 9.82
CA ASP A 197 4.86 11.30 10.28
C ASP A 197 5.78 10.51 9.34
N SER A 198 7.08 10.83 9.37
CA SER A 198 8.08 10.09 8.61
C SER A 198 8.17 8.62 9.06
N THR A 199 8.56 7.76 8.13
CA THR A 199 8.83 6.33 8.37
C THR A 199 9.73 6.11 9.58
N LYS A 200 10.85 6.85 9.66
CA LYS A 200 11.80 6.77 10.78
C LYS A 200 11.14 7.14 12.13
N SER A 201 10.29 8.14 12.15
CA SER A 201 9.56 8.57 13.35
C SER A 201 8.59 7.49 13.83
N ARG A 202 7.81 6.91 12.88
CA ARG A 202 6.84 5.84 13.14
C ARG A 202 7.49 4.54 13.60
N MET A 203 8.62 4.17 13.01
CA MET A 203 9.34 2.93 13.35
C MET A 203 10.15 3.01 14.66
N LYS A 204 10.49 4.21 15.12
CA LYS A 204 11.31 4.40 16.32
C LYS A 204 10.71 3.75 17.60
N PRO A 205 9.42 3.89 17.93
CA PRO A 205 8.84 3.26 19.12
C PRO A 205 8.84 1.72 19.09
N VAL A 206 8.91 1.15 17.90
CA VAL A 206 8.77 -0.30 17.66
C VAL A 206 10.06 -0.99 17.24
N HIS A 207 11.19 -0.30 17.33
CA HIS A 207 12.50 -0.79 16.83
C HIS A 207 12.89 -2.16 17.40
N ASN A 208 12.49 -2.48 18.63
CA ASN A 208 12.76 -3.77 19.27
C ASN A 208 11.87 -4.92 18.75
N GLN A 209 10.84 -4.63 17.97
CA GLN A 209 9.92 -5.61 17.39
C GLN A 209 10.27 -5.94 15.94
N ILE A 210 11.21 -5.19 15.32
CA ILE A 210 11.57 -5.33 13.91
C ILE A 210 12.34 -6.62 13.70
N GLU A 211 11.84 -7.47 12.82
CA GLU A 211 12.48 -8.66 12.29
C GLU A 211 12.85 -8.41 10.82
N LEU A 212 14.14 -8.28 10.54
CA LEU A 212 14.62 -8.01 9.19
C LEU A 212 14.87 -9.31 8.43
N TRP A 213 14.50 -9.32 7.15
CA TRP A 213 14.76 -10.43 6.26
C TRP A 213 15.39 -9.91 4.93
N ASP A 214 16.27 -10.71 4.31
CA ASP A 214 17.02 -10.36 3.11
C ASP A 214 16.90 -11.39 1.97
N ARG A 215 16.14 -12.46 2.20
CA ARG A 215 15.85 -13.56 1.26
C ARG A 215 14.43 -14.03 1.46
N ASP A 216 13.81 -14.52 0.40
CA ASP A 216 12.48 -15.14 0.46
C ASP A 216 12.39 -16.10 1.65
N CYS A 217 11.36 -15.97 2.46
CA CYS A 217 11.23 -16.70 3.70
C CYS A 217 9.76 -17.01 4.04
N THR A 218 9.57 -17.98 4.93
CA THR A 218 8.26 -18.31 5.51
C THR A 218 8.12 -17.62 6.85
N VAL A 219 7.10 -16.79 7.00
CA VAL A 219 6.77 -16.06 8.25
C VAL A 219 5.92 -16.90 9.18
N ALA A 220 4.97 -17.60 8.60
CA ALA A 220 4.02 -18.44 9.32
C ALA A 220 3.62 -19.64 8.44
N PRO A 221 3.06 -20.72 9.01
CA PRO A 221 2.59 -21.84 8.19
C PRO A 221 1.65 -21.40 7.07
N GLY A 222 2.09 -21.59 5.81
CA GLY A 222 1.35 -21.20 4.63
C GLY A 222 1.43 -19.72 4.25
N ILE A 223 2.35 -18.94 4.85
CA ILE A 223 2.59 -17.53 4.49
C ILE A 223 4.07 -17.34 4.20
N ASP A 224 4.37 -17.09 2.92
CA ASP A 224 5.70 -16.84 2.42
C ASP A 224 5.85 -15.38 1.96
N LEU A 225 7.04 -14.82 2.14
CA LEU A 225 7.43 -13.50 1.61
C LEU A 225 8.37 -13.67 0.45
N ARG A 226 8.17 -12.85 -0.58
CA ARG A 226 9.02 -12.78 -1.76
C ARG A 226 9.44 -11.36 -2.06
N HIS A 227 10.74 -11.17 -2.25
CA HIS A 227 11.31 -9.88 -2.64
C HIS A 227 10.97 -9.55 -4.10
N MET A 228 10.36 -8.40 -4.33
CA MET A 228 9.92 -7.89 -5.64
C MET A 228 10.25 -6.39 -5.76
N PRO A 229 11.55 -6.02 -5.85
CA PRO A 229 12.00 -4.64 -5.74
C PRO A 229 11.59 -3.77 -6.92
N GLY A 230 11.60 -2.44 -6.69
CA GLY A 230 11.40 -1.42 -7.72
C GLY A 230 10.54 -0.27 -7.26
N HIS A 231 9.37 -0.52 -6.70
CA HIS A 231 8.56 0.51 -6.05
C HIS A 231 9.35 1.10 -4.87
N THR A 232 9.85 0.24 -4.00
CA THR A 232 10.96 0.54 -3.08
C THR A 232 12.06 -0.50 -3.24
N PRO A 233 13.28 -0.28 -2.68
CA PRO A 233 14.34 -1.29 -2.71
C PRO A 233 13.94 -2.60 -2.04
N GLY A 234 13.10 -2.57 -1.01
CA GLY A 234 12.65 -3.74 -0.24
C GLY A 234 11.23 -4.20 -0.55
N SER A 235 10.57 -3.62 -1.56
CA SER A 235 9.21 -4.04 -1.94
C SER A 235 9.08 -5.55 -2.07
N SER A 236 7.99 -6.09 -1.54
CA SER A 236 7.75 -7.51 -1.44
C SER A 236 6.28 -7.85 -1.56
N ILE A 237 6.00 -9.11 -1.86
CA ILE A 237 4.66 -9.68 -1.87
C ILE A 237 4.53 -10.75 -0.80
N ALA A 238 3.33 -10.93 -0.28
CA ALA A 238 3.01 -12.06 0.58
C ALA A 238 2.20 -13.09 -0.19
N ILE A 239 2.57 -14.36 -0.03
CA ILE A 239 1.94 -15.51 -0.71
C ILE A 239 1.28 -16.37 0.35
N VAL A 240 -0.04 -16.48 0.32
CA VAL A 240 -0.81 -17.37 1.18
C VAL A 240 -1.12 -18.64 0.41
N SER A 241 -0.70 -19.77 0.94
CA SER A 241 -0.85 -21.09 0.31
C SER A 241 -1.44 -22.09 1.30
N SER A 242 -2.47 -22.81 0.88
CA SER A 242 -3.00 -23.93 1.65
C SER A 242 -3.55 -24.98 0.71
N ARG A 243 -3.15 -26.26 0.93
CA ARG A 243 -3.42 -27.35 0.01
C ARG A 243 -2.84 -27.01 -1.38
N GLU A 244 -3.68 -27.00 -2.42
CA GLU A 244 -3.29 -26.66 -3.79
C GLU A 244 -3.73 -25.25 -4.21
N GLU A 245 -4.28 -24.48 -3.28
CA GLU A 245 -4.78 -23.13 -3.53
C GLU A 245 -3.76 -22.07 -3.09
N ARG A 246 -3.76 -20.94 -3.80
CA ARG A 246 -2.84 -19.84 -3.54
C ARG A 246 -3.50 -18.49 -3.79
N ALA A 247 -3.18 -17.54 -2.92
CA ALA A 247 -3.45 -16.11 -3.15
C ALA A 247 -2.17 -15.29 -2.89
N MET A 248 -2.08 -14.11 -3.52
CA MET A 248 -0.96 -13.20 -3.32
C MET A 248 -1.49 -11.81 -2.96
N MET A 249 -0.92 -11.21 -1.93
CA MET A 249 -1.09 -9.81 -1.58
C MET A 249 0.15 -9.07 -2.09
N LEU A 250 -0.08 -8.12 -3.00
CA LEU A 250 0.95 -7.61 -3.90
C LEU A 250 1.66 -6.35 -3.36
N GLY A 251 1.17 -5.78 -2.23
CA GLY A 251 1.64 -4.46 -1.80
C GLY A 251 1.61 -3.48 -2.98
N ASP A 252 2.63 -2.64 -3.09
CA ASP A 252 2.75 -1.67 -4.17
C ASP A 252 3.63 -2.13 -5.34
N VAL A 253 3.92 -3.43 -5.41
CA VAL A 253 4.36 -4.02 -6.68
C VAL A 253 3.29 -3.79 -7.75
N ILE A 254 2.02 -3.80 -7.35
CA ILE A 254 0.85 -3.47 -8.20
C ILE A 254 -0.11 -2.61 -7.38
N HIS A 255 -0.38 -1.38 -7.83
CA HIS A 255 -1.33 -0.47 -7.17
C HIS A 255 -2.76 -0.65 -7.67
N CYS A 256 -2.94 -0.99 -8.93
CA CYS A 256 -4.27 -1.21 -9.50
C CYS A 256 -4.25 -2.31 -10.59
N PRO A 257 -5.42 -2.93 -10.88
CA PRO A 257 -5.50 -3.98 -11.88
C PRO A 257 -5.08 -3.56 -13.30
N LEU A 258 -5.09 -2.27 -13.62
CA LEU A 258 -4.65 -1.78 -14.93
C LEU A 258 -3.16 -2.10 -15.17
N GLU A 259 -2.32 -1.99 -14.13
CA GLU A 259 -0.90 -2.36 -14.21
C GLU A 259 -0.68 -3.85 -14.51
N LEU A 260 -1.66 -4.71 -14.22
CA LEU A 260 -1.60 -6.12 -14.59
C LEU A 260 -2.00 -6.37 -16.04
N VAL A 261 -2.98 -5.63 -16.53
CA VAL A 261 -3.54 -5.80 -17.88
C VAL A 261 -2.66 -5.12 -18.92
N ASP A 262 -2.25 -3.87 -18.66
CA ASP A 262 -1.41 -3.07 -19.54
C ASP A 262 0.03 -3.02 -19.03
N SER A 263 0.97 -3.57 -19.79
CA SER A 263 2.40 -3.60 -19.41
C SER A 263 3.11 -2.27 -19.57
N GLU A 264 2.53 -1.33 -20.28
CA GLU A 264 3.10 0.00 -20.51
C GLU A 264 2.55 1.03 -19.52
N PHE A 265 1.46 0.70 -18.81
CA PHE A 265 0.96 1.55 -17.75
C PHE A 265 1.84 1.41 -16.49
N ALA A 266 2.29 2.53 -15.96
CA ALA A 266 3.10 2.60 -14.73
C ALA A 266 2.67 3.78 -13.88
N ILE A 267 2.68 3.59 -12.57
CA ILE A 267 2.47 4.65 -11.59
C ILE A 267 3.79 5.36 -11.32
N MET A 268 3.76 6.68 -11.12
CA MET A 268 4.95 7.52 -11.00
C MET A 268 5.69 7.42 -9.66
N SER A 269 5.19 6.62 -8.71
CA SER A 269 5.77 6.48 -7.36
C SER A 269 6.93 5.47 -7.26
N ASP A 270 7.25 4.76 -8.34
CA ASP A 270 8.31 3.77 -8.33
C ASP A 270 9.69 4.44 -8.20
N ILE A 271 10.48 4.07 -7.17
CA ILE A 271 11.85 4.59 -6.93
C ILE A 271 12.80 4.16 -8.05
N ASP A 272 12.70 2.90 -8.50
CA ASP A 272 13.39 2.37 -9.68
C ASP A 272 12.36 1.83 -10.69
N PRO A 273 11.88 2.67 -11.63
CA PRO A 273 10.86 2.26 -12.59
C PRO A 273 11.29 1.08 -13.48
N ALA A 274 12.59 0.97 -13.80
CA ALA A 274 13.09 -0.13 -14.61
C ALA A 274 13.09 -1.45 -13.84
N MET A 275 13.41 -1.43 -12.55
CA MET A 275 13.32 -2.57 -11.67
C MET A 275 11.86 -2.95 -11.42
N ALA A 276 10.99 -1.97 -11.12
CA ALA A 276 9.56 -2.17 -10.93
C ALA A 276 8.92 -2.83 -12.16
N LYS A 277 9.25 -2.37 -13.38
CA LYS A 277 8.76 -3.01 -14.61
C LYS A 277 9.18 -4.49 -14.68
N ARG A 278 10.42 -4.82 -14.34
CA ARG A 278 10.90 -6.22 -14.32
C ARG A 278 10.13 -7.06 -13.29
N SER A 279 9.95 -6.57 -12.09
CA SER A 279 9.18 -7.24 -11.04
C SER A 279 7.72 -7.48 -11.47
N LYS A 280 7.07 -6.46 -12.04
CA LYS A 280 5.71 -6.53 -12.60
C LYS A 280 5.62 -7.56 -13.74
N ASP A 281 6.61 -7.61 -14.64
CA ASP A 281 6.63 -8.56 -15.76
C ASP A 281 6.79 -10.01 -15.29
N ILE A 282 7.64 -10.27 -14.29
CA ILE A 282 7.79 -11.58 -13.66
C ILE A 282 6.47 -12.01 -13.02
N LEU A 283 5.85 -11.12 -12.24
CA LEU A 283 4.57 -11.40 -11.59
C LEU A 283 3.47 -11.71 -12.61
N ARG A 284 3.32 -10.88 -13.66
CA ARG A 284 2.32 -11.11 -14.71
C ARG A 284 2.49 -12.48 -15.37
N GLN A 285 3.74 -12.87 -15.69
CA GLN A 285 4.03 -14.19 -16.29
C GLN A 285 3.66 -15.34 -15.35
N GLU A 286 3.83 -15.18 -14.03
CA GLU A 286 3.50 -16.20 -13.05
C GLU A 286 1.99 -16.41 -12.90
N ILE A 287 1.22 -15.30 -12.86
CA ILE A 287 -0.21 -15.36 -12.51
C ILE A 287 -1.14 -15.43 -13.72
N GLU A 288 -0.67 -15.04 -14.92
CA GLU A 288 -1.48 -14.99 -16.14
C GLU A 288 -2.07 -16.35 -16.51
N GLY A 289 -3.41 -16.41 -16.59
CA GLY A 289 -4.14 -17.63 -16.96
C GLY A 289 -4.14 -18.74 -15.91
N THR A 290 -3.69 -18.44 -14.69
CA THR A 290 -3.73 -19.38 -13.56
C THR A 290 -4.96 -19.18 -12.68
N ASN A 291 -5.11 -20.02 -11.66
CA ASN A 291 -6.14 -19.88 -10.61
C ASN A 291 -5.65 -19.11 -9.38
N ILE A 292 -4.50 -18.43 -9.47
CA ILE A 292 -3.97 -17.63 -8.39
C ILE A 292 -4.81 -16.35 -8.26
N HIS A 293 -5.36 -16.13 -7.07
CA HIS A 293 -6.06 -14.91 -6.73
C HIS A 293 -5.07 -13.87 -6.23
N VAL A 294 -5.19 -12.63 -6.68
CA VAL A 294 -4.32 -11.55 -6.25
C VAL A 294 -5.13 -10.35 -5.78
N SER A 295 -4.60 -9.62 -4.82
CA SER A 295 -5.09 -8.33 -4.35
C SER A 295 -3.92 -7.44 -3.94
N SER A 296 -4.19 -6.15 -3.71
CA SER A 296 -3.22 -5.17 -3.21
C SER A 296 -3.90 -4.28 -2.18
N SER A 297 -3.11 -3.62 -1.36
CA SER A 297 -3.55 -2.66 -0.34
C SER A 297 -4.33 -1.47 -0.92
N HIS A 298 -4.25 -1.26 -2.25
CA HIS A 298 -4.91 -0.18 -2.97
C HIS A 298 -6.06 -0.63 -3.90
N PHE A 299 -6.32 -1.93 -4.01
CA PHE A 299 -7.42 -2.40 -4.85
C PHE A 299 -8.79 -2.02 -4.25
N PRO A 300 -9.80 -1.70 -5.08
CA PRO A 300 -11.15 -1.38 -4.61
C PRO A 300 -11.70 -2.45 -3.66
N GLY A 301 -12.12 -2.04 -2.46
CA GLY A 301 -12.61 -2.95 -1.41
C GLY A 301 -11.59 -3.99 -0.94
N LEU A 302 -10.31 -3.87 -1.32
CA LEU A 302 -9.28 -4.91 -1.16
C LEU A 302 -9.71 -6.24 -1.79
N GLU A 303 -10.56 -6.18 -2.83
CA GLU A 303 -11.10 -7.36 -3.48
C GLU A 303 -10.04 -8.13 -4.25
N PHE A 304 -10.21 -9.44 -4.28
CA PHE A 304 -9.33 -10.31 -5.04
C PHE A 304 -9.83 -10.46 -6.47
N GLY A 305 -8.91 -10.71 -7.38
CA GLY A 305 -9.22 -11.06 -8.75
C GLY A 305 -8.15 -11.94 -9.37
N ARG A 306 -8.29 -12.22 -10.66
CA ARG A 306 -7.37 -13.05 -11.43
C ARG A 306 -7.01 -12.41 -12.76
N LEU A 307 -5.77 -12.61 -13.18
CA LEU A 307 -5.30 -12.19 -14.49
C LEU A 307 -5.57 -13.29 -15.50
N LEU A 308 -6.57 -13.06 -16.33
CA LEU A 308 -6.96 -14.01 -17.37
C LEU A 308 -6.19 -13.74 -18.66
N LYS A 309 -6.05 -14.78 -19.49
CA LYS A 309 -5.45 -14.70 -20.83
C LYS A 309 -6.45 -15.16 -21.88
N GLY A 310 -6.60 -14.37 -22.93
CA GLY A 310 -7.44 -14.72 -24.08
C GLY A 310 -7.04 -13.91 -25.31
N GLU A 311 -7.09 -14.50 -26.50
CA GLU A 311 -6.86 -13.82 -27.78
C GLU A 311 -5.61 -12.94 -27.86
N GLY A 312 -4.54 -13.35 -27.14
CA GLY A 312 -3.28 -12.61 -27.07
C GLY A 312 -3.31 -11.37 -26.18
N LYS A 313 -4.36 -11.19 -25.39
CA LYS A 313 -4.55 -10.09 -24.45
C LYS A 313 -4.70 -10.61 -23.02
N ARG A 314 -4.53 -9.71 -22.05
CA ARG A 314 -4.81 -9.91 -20.64
C ARG A 314 -6.13 -9.25 -20.27
N TYR A 315 -6.84 -9.89 -19.37
CA TYR A 315 -8.12 -9.39 -18.84
C TYR A 315 -8.12 -9.53 -17.32
N TRP A 316 -8.71 -8.57 -16.64
CA TRP A 316 -8.93 -8.66 -15.20
C TRP A 316 -10.33 -9.17 -14.90
N ALA A 317 -10.42 -10.12 -13.98
CA ALA A 317 -11.70 -10.63 -13.48
C ALA A 317 -11.70 -10.60 -11.95
N TRP A 318 -12.65 -9.89 -11.38
CA TRP A 318 -12.93 -9.90 -9.95
C TRP A 318 -13.42 -11.28 -9.50
N SER A 319 -13.11 -11.69 -8.26
CA SER A 319 -13.43 -13.02 -7.70
C SER A 319 -14.68 -13.04 -6.88
#